data_84501c4205fcbf781a5267870cf745da
#
_entry.id   84501c4205fcbf781a5267870cf745da
#
_cell.length_a   1.000
_cell.length_b   1.000
_cell.length_c   1.000
_cell.angle_alpha   90.00
_cell.angle_beta   90.00
_cell.angle_gamma   90.00
#
_symmetry.space_group_name_H-M   'P 1'
#
loop_
_entity.id
_entity.type
_entity.pdbx_description
1 polymer ?
#
loop_
_entity_poly.entity_id
_entity_poly.type
_entity_poly.pdbx_seq_one_letter_code
_entity_poly.pdbx_strand_id
1 'polypeptide(L)'
;GEGAQIRIRGGASLTASNNPLIVIDGMPMDNNDTKGVNNPLSLVNPNDIESFTVLKDASATAIYGSRGSNGVIIITTKKGRSGQKPQVSYNGTLSVSTIAKKLDVMNASEYTDFIKNYYGEDSKAYKGLGWKEYNADGTPNYAAGTYDTDWQDEIYRAAVSHEHNVSLSGGINKKSWSMPYRVSVGYTGQEGILKGSDYKRITAGFNINPSLLDKHLNININGKYSYSKTVPGGTD
;
A
#
# COMPACT_ATOMS: atom_id res chain seq x y z
N GLY A 1 1.18 -3.88 3.28
CA GLY A 1 0.99 -2.83 4.26
C GLY A 1 -0.46 -2.75 4.64
N GLU A 2 -0.73 -2.57 5.91
CA GLU A 2 -2.07 -2.22 6.37
C GLU A 2 -2.50 -0.94 5.69
N GLY A 3 -3.71 -0.91 5.12
CA GLY A 3 -4.23 0.24 4.42
C GLY A 3 -4.33 1.46 5.35
N ALA A 4 -4.05 2.65 4.83
CA ALA A 4 -4.21 3.88 5.58
C ALA A 4 -5.63 3.98 6.15
N GLN A 5 -5.76 4.13 7.46
CA GLN A 5 -7.04 4.42 8.10
C GLN A 5 -7.34 5.91 7.88
N ILE A 6 -8.40 6.17 7.10
CA ILE A 6 -8.86 7.53 6.86
C ILE A 6 -9.99 7.82 7.84
N ARG A 7 -9.84 8.88 8.65
CA ARG A 7 -10.90 9.40 9.50
C ARG A 7 -11.27 10.81 9.06
N ILE A 8 -12.56 11.04 8.86
CA ILE A 8 -13.08 12.36 8.46
C ILE A 8 -13.60 13.12 9.69
N ARG A 9 -14.08 12.37 10.71
CA ARG A 9 -14.61 12.91 11.99
C ARG A 9 -14.04 12.15 13.19
N GLY A 10 -14.21 12.72 14.38
CA GLY A 10 -14.05 11.99 15.63
C GLY A 10 -15.00 10.81 15.69
N GLY A 11 -14.62 9.72 16.39
CA GLY A 11 -15.42 8.50 16.48
C GLY A 11 -16.84 8.80 16.98
N ALA A 12 -17.83 8.52 16.16
CA ALA A 12 -19.24 8.67 16.50
C ALA A 12 -19.81 7.44 17.22
N SER A 13 -19.11 6.31 17.20
CA SER A 13 -19.53 5.06 17.81
C SER A 13 -18.39 4.38 18.55
N LEU A 14 -18.69 3.79 19.68
CA LEU A 14 -17.78 2.98 20.49
C LEU A 14 -17.66 1.54 19.96
N THR A 15 -18.65 1.07 19.19
CA THR A 15 -18.76 -0.33 18.79
C THR A 15 -18.86 -0.54 17.27
N ALA A 16 -19.21 0.51 16.49
CA ALA A 16 -19.29 0.43 15.03
C ALA A 16 -18.05 1.01 14.35
N SER A 17 -17.83 0.63 13.10
CA SER A 17 -16.77 1.19 12.28
C SER A 17 -16.87 2.70 12.16
N ASN A 18 -15.78 3.42 12.43
CA ASN A 18 -15.68 4.87 12.26
C ASN A 18 -15.10 5.24 10.87
N ASN A 19 -14.97 4.28 9.97
CA ASN A 19 -14.45 4.50 8.63
C ASN A 19 -15.49 5.20 7.74
N PRO A 20 -15.09 6.15 6.90
CA PRO A 20 -15.98 6.78 5.94
C PRO A 20 -16.44 5.76 4.87
N LEU A 21 -17.62 5.98 4.31
CA LEU A 21 -18.08 5.24 3.14
C LEU A 21 -17.24 5.62 1.92
N ILE A 22 -16.74 4.63 1.20
CA ILE A 22 -16.01 4.85 -0.06
C ILE A 22 -16.96 4.57 -1.22
N VAL A 23 -17.09 5.52 -2.13
CA VAL A 23 -17.91 5.40 -3.34
C VAL A 23 -17.01 5.56 -4.56
N ILE A 24 -16.97 4.56 -5.42
CA ILE A 24 -16.14 4.56 -6.64
C ILE A 24 -17.06 4.56 -7.86
N ASP A 25 -16.99 5.62 -8.68
CA ASP A 25 -17.84 5.82 -9.86
C ASP A 25 -19.34 5.63 -9.59
N GLY A 26 -19.80 6.08 -8.42
CA GLY A 26 -21.19 5.96 -7.97
C GLY A 26 -21.52 4.65 -7.27
N MET A 27 -20.61 3.68 -7.20
CA MET A 27 -20.82 2.41 -6.50
C MET A 27 -20.30 2.51 -5.05
N PRO A 28 -21.16 2.40 -4.04
CA PRO A 28 -20.74 2.36 -2.65
C PRO A 28 -20.05 1.03 -2.34
N MET A 29 -18.83 1.12 -1.79
CA MET A 29 -18.03 -0.03 -1.40
C MET A 29 -18.27 -0.37 0.06
N ASP A 30 -18.37 -1.65 0.37
CA ASP A 30 -18.44 -2.10 1.75
C ASP A 30 -17.03 -2.24 2.35
N ASN A 31 -16.80 -1.55 3.47
CA ASN A 31 -15.50 -1.56 4.14
C ASN A 31 -15.28 -2.83 4.99
N ASN A 32 -16.34 -3.60 5.24
CA ASN A 32 -16.32 -4.68 6.23
C ASN A 32 -16.39 -6.09 5.64
N ASP A 33 -16.79 -6.28 4.38
CA ASP A 33 -17.19 -7.59 3.88
C ASP A 33 -16.38 -8.16 2.72
N THR A 34 -15.48 -7.40 2.14
CA THR A 34 -14.68 -7.94 1.02
C THR A 34 -13.47 -8.68 1.57
N LYS A 35 -13.62 -9.98 1.80
CA LYS A 35 -12.50 -10.85 2.19
C LYS A 35 -11.34 -10.67 1.21
N GLY A 36 -10.19 -10.25 1.73
CA GLY A 36 -8.96 -10.03 0.95
C GLY A 36 -8.77 -8.60 0.42
N VAL A 37 -9.73 -7.68 0.60
CA VAL A 37 -9.57 -6.25 0.27
C VAL A 37 -9.63 -5.45 1.56
N ASN A 38 -8.50 -5.30 2.22
CA ASN A 38 -8.40 -4.54 3.48
C ASN A 38 -8.70 -3.04 3.30
N ASN A 39 -8.67 -2.54 2.06
CA ASN A 39 -8.97 -1.14 1.75
C ASN A 39 -9.57 -1.04 0.33
N PRO A 40 -10.84 -0.59 0.17
CA PRO A 40 -11.45 -0.38 -1.14
C PRO A 40 -10.69 0.56 -2.07
N LEU A 41 -9.85 1.45 -1.53
CA LEU A 41 -8.97 2.32 -2.33
C LEU A 41 -7.95 1.53 -3.14
N SER A 42 -7.61 0.31 -2.73
CA SER A 42 -6.69 -0.54 -3.48
C SER A 42 -7.26 -1.07 -4.82
N LEU A 43 -8.58 -0.96 -5.01
CA LEU A 43 -9.25 -1.35 -6.26
C LEU A 43 -8.98 -0.38 -7.41
N VAL A 44 -8.56 0.86 -7.11
CA VAL A 44 -8.34 1.89 -8.12
C VAL A 44 -6.86 2.22 -8.19
N ASN A 45 -6.32 2.25 -9.41
CA ASN A 45 -4.99 2.79 -9.61
C ASN A 45 -5.04 4.32 -9.44
N PRO A 46 -4.17 4.94 -8.62
CA PRO A 46 -4.13 6.40 -8.45
C PRO A 46 -4.03 7.17 -9.77
N ASN A 47 -3.34 6.62 -10.76
CA ASN A 47 -3.21 7.23 -12.09
C ASN A 47 -4.53 7.29 -12.88
N ASP A 48 -5.52 6.49 -12.51
CA ASP A 48 -6.85 6.47 -13.12
C ASP A 48 -7.86 7.37 -12.40
N ILE A 49 -7.50 8.00 -11.30
CA ILE A 49 -8.37 8.92 -10.58
C ILE A 49 -8.44 10.26 -11.31
N GLU A 50 -9.66 10.74 -11.56
CA GLU A 50 -9.94 12.07 -12.07
C GLU A 50 -10.19 13.06 -10.95
N SER A 51 -11.01 12.67 -9.97
CA SER A 51 -11.33 13.51 -8.82
C SER A 51 -11.54 12.71 -7.55
N PHE A 52 -11.27 13.37 -6.44
CA PHE A 52 -11.43 12.87 -5.09
C PHE A 52 -12.23 13.89 -4.29
N THR A 53 -13.45 13.55 -3.91
CA THR A 53 -14.37 14.45 -3.20
C THR A 53 -14.73 13.87 -1.85
N VAL A 54 -14.62 14.68 -0.81
CA VAL A 54 -14.99 14.29 0.56
C VAL A 54 -16.28 15.02 0.95
N LEU A 55 -17.34 14.26 1.15
CA LEU A 55 -18.58 14.77 1.70
C LEU A 55 -18.56 14.63 3.23
N LYS A 56 -18.75 15.74 3.91
CA LYS A 56 -18.90 15.83 5.35
C LYS A 56 -20.30 16.30 5.65
N ASP A 57 -20.81 15.94 6.84
CA ASP A 57 -22.07 16.47 7.34
C ASP A 57 -23.36 15.96 6.66
N ALA A 58 -24.40 16.77 6.71
CA ALA A 58 -25.73 16.44 6.24
C ALA A 58 -25.80 16.06 4.76
N SER A 59 -24.89 16.56 3.92
CA SER A 59 -24.85 16.22 2.50
C SER A 59 -24.50 14.74 2.25
N ALA A 60 -23.64 14.15 3.08
CA ALA A 60 -23.30 12.74 3.00
C ALA A 60 -24.47 11.85 3.38
N THR A 61 -25.16 12.19 4.47
CA THR A 61 -26.32 11.41 4.96
C THR A 61 -27.56 11.60 4.10
N ALA A 62 -27.71 12.76 3.47
CA ALA A 62 -28.83 13.00 2.53
C ALA A 62 -28.78 12.10 1.29
N ILE A 63 -27.56 11.78 0.80
CA ILE A 63 -27.37 10.97 -0.41
C ILE A 63 -27.23 9.48 -0.06
N TYR A 64 -26.48 9.14 1.00
CA TYR A 64 -26.09 7.76 1.31
C TYR A 64 -26.71 7.22 2.60
N GLY A 65 -27.65 7.97 3.21
CA GLY A 65 -28.34 7.59 4.43
C GLY A 65 -27.38 7.37 5.61
N SER A 66 -27.72 6.43 6.48
CA SER A 66 -26.93 6.09 7.69
C SER A 66 -25.48 5.62 7.36
N ARG A 67 -25.25 5.05 6.18
CA ARG A 67 -23.92 4.65 5.72
C ARG A 67 -22.97 5.84 5.54
N GLY A 68 -23.50 7.04 5.32
CA GLY A 68 -22.73 8.28 5.19
C GLY A 68 -22.45 9.00 6.51
N SER A 69 -22.87 8.46 7.67
CA SER A 69 -22.75 9.14 8.99
C SER A 69 -21.32 9.50 9.37
N ASN A 70 -20.33 8.71 8.97
CA ASN A 70 -18.91 8.95 9.21
C ASN A 70 -18.23 9.76 8.09
N GLY A 71 -19.02 10.32 7.16
CA GLY A 71 -18.56 10.97 5.94
C GLY A 71 -18.47 10.01 4.76
N VAL A 72 -18.36 10.56 3.57
CA VAL A 72 -18.28 9.81 2.30
C VAL A 72 -17.11 10.32 1.48
N ILE A 73 -16.32 9.38 0.96
CA ILE A 73 -15.26 9.64 0.02
C ILE A 73 -15.73 9.18 -1.36
N ILE A 74 -15.88 10.12 -2.28
CA ILE A 74 -16.26 9.83 -3.65
C ILE A 74 -15.02 9.89 -4.53
N ILE A 75 -14.75 8.79 -5.22
CA ILE A 75 -13.68 8.68 -6.20
C ILE A 75 -14.31 8.56 -7.57
N THR A 76 -13.97 9.50 -8.45
CA THR A 76 -14.36 9.45 -9.85
C THR A 76 -13.14 9.09 -10.68
N THR A 77 -13.28 8.07 -11.54
CA THR A 77 -12.18 7.66 -12.42
C THR A 77 -12.26 8.35 -13.77
N LYS A 78 -11.09 8.52 -14.40
CA LYS A 78 -10.97 9.11 -15.74
C LYS A 78 -11.81 8.36 -16.76
N LYS A 79 -12.48 9.09 -17.63
CA LYS A 79 -13.32 8.56 -18.71
C LYS A 79 -12.79 9.00 -20.07
N GLY A 80 -13.20 8.31 -21.12
CA GLY A 80 -13.04 8.79 -22.48
C GLY A 80 -13.96 9.98 -22.76
N ARG A 81 -13.67 10.73 -23.81
CA ARG A 81 -14.50 11.86 -24.26
C ARG A 81 -15.07 11.58 -25.64
N SER A 82 -16.33 11.93 -25.85
CA SER A 82 -16.99 11.77 -27.14
C SER A 82 -16.24 12.52 -28.25
N GLY A 83 -15.97 11.84 -29.36
CA GLY A 83 -15.21 12.42 -30.48
C GLY A 83 -13.70 12.51 -30.28
N GLN A 84 -13.18 12.08 -29.16
CA GLN A 84 -11.74 12.02 -28.91
C GLN A 84 -11.08 10.95 -29.78
N LYS A 85 -10.01 11.31 -30.47
CA LYS A 85 -9.15 10.34 -31.16
C LYS A 85 -8.56 9.34 -30.15
N PRO A 86 -8.33 8.08 -30.52
CA PRO A 86 -7.65 7.14 -29.67
C PRO A 86 -6.31 7.66 -29.16
N GLN A 87 -6.12 7.67 -27.85
CA GLN A 87 -4.91 8.16 -27.20
C GLN A 87 -4.43 7.11 -26.23
N VAL A 88 -3.18 6.70 -26.38
CA VAL A 88 -2.47 5.83 -25.45
C VAL A 88 -1.66 6.70 -24.51
N SER A 89 -1.77 6.43 -23.21
CA SER A 89 -0.96 7.08 -22.17
C SER A 89 -0.22 6.02 -21.35
N TYR A 90 1.05 6.27 -21.10
CA TYR A 90 1.87 5.48 -20.21
C TYR A 90 2.39 6.37 -19.08
N ASN A 91 2.25 5.88 -17.84
CA ASN A 91 2.84 6.48 -16.65
C ASN A 91 3.71 5.43 -15.97
N GLY A 92 4.97 5.76 -15.75
CA GLY A 92 5.91 4.92 -15.04
C GLY A 92 6.55 5.69 -13.90
N THR A 93 6.69 5.06 -12.73
CA THR A 93 7.38 5.61 -11.56
C THR A 93 8.38 4.57 -11.07
N LEU A 94 9.60 5.01 -10.79
CA LEU A 94 10.63 4.22 -10.14
C LEU A 94 11.02 4.96 -8.86
N SER A 95 11.08 4.25 -7.74
CA SER A 95 11.54 4.80 -6.47
C SER A 95 12.47 3.84 -5.76
N VAL A 96 13.42 4.42 -5.03
CA VAL A 96 14.36 3.67 -4.19
C VAL A 96 14.20 4.17 -2.77
N SER A 97 13.98 3.25 -1.85
CA SER A 97 13.83 3.55 -0.43
C SER A 97 14.97 2.89 0.35
N THR A 98 15.59 3.65 1.25
CA THR A 98 16.63 3.16 2.14
C THR A 98 16.24 3.47 3.58
N ILE A 99 16.87 2.79 4.53
CA ILE A 99 16.70 3.13 5.94
C ILE A 99 17.22 4.56 6.19
N ALA A 100 16.41 5.37 6.83
CA ALA A 100 16.77 6.75 7.14
C ALA A 100 17.78 6.85 8.29
N LYS A 101 17.66 5.97 9.29
CA LYS A 101 18.56 5.90 10.45
C LYS A 101 18.52 4.49 11.04
N LYS A 102 19.69 3.95 11.33
CA LYS A 102 19.84 2.75 12.14
C LYS A 102 19.78 3.11 13.62
N LEU A 103 19.41 2.14 14.44
CA LEU A 103 19.59 2.24 15.89
C LEU A 103 21.09 2.19 16.20
N ASP A 104 21.51 3.05 17.11
CA ASP A 104 22.84 3.00 17.67
C ASP A 104 22.86 1.92 18.75
N VAL A 105 23.41 0.77 18.41
CA VAL A 105 23.51 -0.40 19.29
C VAL A 105 24.97 -0.75 19.51
N MET A 106 25.26 -1.30 20.66
CA MET A 106 26.62 -1.74 20.99
C MET A 106 27.08 -2.84 20.02
N ASN A 107 28.30 -2.74 19.55
CA ASN A 107 28.98 -3.82 18.88
C ASN A 107 29.41 -4.91 19.90
N ALA A 108 29.97 -6.02 19.42
CA ALA A 108 30.32 -7.13 20.29
C ALA A 108 31.34 -6.74 21.37
N SER A 109 32.33 -5.90 21.02
CA SER A 109 33.33 -5.42 21.95
C SER A 109 32.73 -4.50 23.02
N GLU A 110 31.97 -3.49 22.59
CA GLU A 110 31.31 -2.56 23.51
C GLU A 110 30.34 -3.26 24.46
N TYR A 111 29.60 -4.26 23.96
CA TYR A 111 28.70 -5.05 24.80
C TYR A 111 29.48 -5.91 25.81
N THR A 112 30.60 -6.51 25.39
CA THR A 112 31.46 -7.28 26.26
C THR A 112 32.06 -6.42 27.37
N ASP A 113 32.55 -5.24 27.02
CA ASP A 113 33.10 -4.27 27.98
C ASP A 113 32.02 -3.76 28.94
N PHE A 114 30.82 -3.51 28.45
CA PHE A 114 29.70 -3.14 29.29
C PHE A 114 29.37 -4.22 30.33
N ILE A 115 29.24 -5.47 29.90
CA ILE A 115 28.94 -6.60 30.79
C ILE A 115 30.06 -6.80 31.81
N LYS A 116 31.33 -6.73 31.36
CA LYS A 116 32.50 -6.84 32.21
C LYS A 116 32.53 -5.76 33.29
N ASN A 117 32.32 -4.51 32.89
CA ASN A 117 32.38 -3.35 33.80
C ASN A 117 31.19 -3.31 34.80
N TYR A 118 30.00 -3.72 34.35
CA TYR A 118 28.79 -3.64 35.15
C TYR A 118 28.63 -4.85 36.12
N TYR A 119 28.91 -6.03 35.63
CA TYR A 119 28.69 -7.27 36.39
C TYR A 119 29.99 -7.91 36.93
N GLY A 120 31.12 -7.53 36.39
CA GLY A 120 32.44 -8.14 36.71
C GLY A 120 32.76 -9.40 35.90
N GLU A 121 34.05 -9.70 35.76
CA GLU A 121 34.54 -10.85 34.97
C GLU A 121 34.10 -12.19 35.52
N ASP A 122 33.90 -12.30 36.80
CA ASP A 122 33.46 -13.54 37.46
C ASP A 122 31.95 -13.79 37.37
N SER A 123 31.19 -12.84 36.85
CA SER A 123 29.76 -12.97 36.77
C SER A 123 29.31 -14.06 35.78
N LYS A 124 28.16 -14.67 36.09
CA LYS A 124 27.49 -15.57 35.13
C LYS A 124 27.15 -14.90 33.81
N ALA A 125 26.88 -13.56 33.85
CA ALA A 125 26.58 -12.78 32.65
C ALA A 125 27.77 -12.72 31.72
N TYR A 126 28.99 -12.42 32.23
CA TYR A 126 30.20 -12.38 31.42
C TYR A 126 30.60 -13.78 30.92
N LYS A 127 30.59 -14.78 31.79
CA LYS A 127 30.89 -16.18 31.44
C LYS A 127 29.84 -16.79 30.50
N GLY A 128 28.62 -16.27 30.52
CA GLY A 128 27.50 -16.68 29.66
C GLY A 128 27.45 -16.03 28.28
N LEU A 129 28.42 -15.17 27.88
CA LEU A 129 28.46 -14.57 26.56
C LEU A 129 28.69 -15.59 25.42
N GLY A 130 28.87 -16.88 25.77
CA GLY A 130 28.70 -18.00 24.85
C GLY A 130 29.71 -18.09 23.72
N TRP A 131 30.95 -17.66 23.96
CA TRP A 131 32.04 -17.82 23.02
C TRP A 131 32.26 -19.30 22.73
N LYS A 132 32.14 -19.73 21.49
CA LYS A 132 32.29 -21.14 21.09
C LYS A 132 33.73 -21.58 20.94
N GLU A 133 34.69 -20.68 21.06
CA GLU A 133 36.11 -21.01 20.99
C GLU A 133 36.67 -21.31 22.39
N TYR A 134 37.54 -22.28 22.44
CA TYR A 134 38.22 -22.69 23.64
C TYR A 134 39.75 -22.46 23.47
N ASN A 135 40.35 -22.01 24.53
CA ASN A 135 41.83 -21.94 24.62
C ASN A 135 42.41 -23.37 24.56
N ALA A 136 43.70 -23.48 24.35
CA ALA A 136 44.42 -24.75 24.28
C ALA A 136 44.32 -25.57 25.57
N ASP A 137 44.02 -24.94 26.70
CA ASP A 137 43.82 -25.56 28.03
C ASP A 137 42.36 -26.00 28.26
N GLY A 138 41.48 -25.86 27.27
CA GLY A 138 40.06 -26.21 27.36
C GLY A 138 39.18 -25.18 28.07
N THR A 139 39.71 -24.01 28.44
CA THR A 139 38.92 -22.90 28.97
C THR A 139 38.22 -22.13 27.87
N PRO A 140 37.00 -21.60 28.08
CA PRO A 140 36.32 -20.77 27.09
C PRO A 140 37.13 -19.52 26.78
N ASN A 141 37.26 -19.22 25.48
CA ASN A 141 37.87 -18.00 25.03
C ASN A 141 36.79 -16.88 24.98
N TYR A 142 36.85 -15.97 25.91
CA TYR A 142 35.97 -14.81 26.01
C TYR A 142 36.51 -13.60 25.28
N ALA A 143 37.32 -13.78 24.23
CA ALA A 143 37.84 -12.67 23.43
C ALA A 143 36.69 -11.94 22.72
N ALA A 144 36.56 -10.64 22.93
CA ALA A 144 35.63 -9.81 22.21
C ALA A 144 35.97 -9.79 20.71
N GLY A 145 34.97 -9.77 19.84
CA GLY A 145 35.17 -9.56 18.42
C GLY A 145 35.25 -10.80 17.55
N THR A 146 35.06 -12.00 18.10
CA THR A 146 35.02 -13.24 17.30
C THR A 146 33.78 -13.27 16.37
N TYR A 147 32.68 -12.71 16.82
CA TYR A 147 31.40 -12.59 16.06
C TYR A 147 30.84 -11.19 16.29
N ASP A 148 31.01 -10.32 15.30
CA ASP A 148 30.51 -8.95 15.36
C ASP A 148 29.67 -8.68 14.11
N THR A 149 28.44 -9.21 14.12
CA THR A 149 27.51 -9.07 13.01
C THR A 149 26.58 -7.89 13.26
N ASP A 150 26.61 -6.87 12.36
CA ASP A 150 25.57 -5.86 12.34
C ASP A 150 24.28 -6.44 11.77
N TRP A 151 23.43 -6.93 12.67
CA TRP A 151 22.13 -7.51 12.30
C TRP A 151 21.22 -6.51 11.58
N GLN A 152 21.41 -5.21 11.76
CA GLN A 152 20.65 -4.20 11.02
C GLN A 152 21.05 -4.18 9.54
N ASP A 153 22.35 -4.37 9.23
CA ASP A 153 22.79 -4.52 7.84
C ASP A 153 22.32 -5.82 7.20
N GLU A 154 22.21 -6.88 8.01
CA GLU A 154 21.72 -8.15 7.51
C GLU A 154 20.25 -8.15 7.17
N ILE A 155 19.41 -7.40 7.90
CA ILE A 155 17.96 -7.39 7.69
C ILE A 155 17.49 -6.28 6.75
N TYR A 156 18.25 -5.20 6.59
CA TYR A 156 17.86 -4.09 5.72
C TYR A 156 18.48 -4.17 4.33
N ARG A 157 17.77 -3.57 3.38
CA ARG A 157 18.26 -3.41 1.99
C ARG A 157 17.81 -2.07 1.41
N ALA A 158 18.48 -1.63 0.35
CA ALA A 158 17.91 -0.64 -0.55
C ALA A 158 16.75 -1.31 -1.31
N ALA A 159 15.54 -0.80 -1.12
CA ALA A 159 14.32 -1.35 -1.69
C ALA A 159 13.94 -0.60 -2.95
N VAL A 160 13.71 -1.33 -4.04
CA VAL A 160 13.28 -0.77 -5.32
C VAL A 160 11.79 -0.97 -5.48
N SER A 161 11.09 0.11 -5.79
CA SER A 161 9.66 0.07 -6.09
C SER A 161 9.43 0.66 -7.49
N HIS A 162 8.55 0.02 -8.24
CA HIS A 162 8.21 0.48 -9.57
C HIS A 162 6.69 0.36 -9.81
N GLU A 163 6.16 1.33 -10.54
CA GLU A 163 4.77 1.35 -10.94
C GLU A 163 4.70 1.61 -12.44
N HIS A 164 3.81 0.91 -13.12
CA HIS A 164 3.53 1.06 -14.53
C HIS A 164 2.04 1.12 -14.74
N ASN A 165 1.56 2.11 -15.49
CA ASN A 165 0.17 2.23 -15.86
C ASN A 165 0.07 2.55 -17.35
N VAL A 166 -0.65 1.73 -18.09
CA VAL A 166 -0.98 1.96 -19.50
C VAL A 166 -2.47 2.17 -19.62
N SER A 167 -2.88 3.18 -20.34
CA SER A 167 -4.29 3.41 -20.62
C SER A 167 -4.52 3.80 -22.07
N LEU A 168 -5.64 3.33 -22.61
CA LEU A 168 -6.20 3.71 -23.91
C LEU A 168 -7.52 4.43 -23.68
N SER A 169 -7.65 5.63 -24.18
CA SER A 169 -8.90 6.41 -24.13
C SER A 169 -9.25 6.95 -25.50
N GLY A 170 -10.53 7.09 -25.74
CA GLY A 170 -11.04 7.64 -26.99
C GLY A 170 -12.55 7.75 -26.97
N GLY A 171 -13.15 8.10 -28.11
CA GLY A 171 -14.59 8.11 -28.23
C GLY A 171 -15.06 8.30 -29.64
N ILE A 172 -15.99 7.49 -30.03
CA ILE A 172 -16.72 7.61 -31.29
C ILE A 172 -17.84 8.64 -31.08
N ASN A 173 -18.01 9.55 -32.03
CA ASN A 173 -19.12 10.49 -32.03
C ASN A 173 -19.79 10.47 -33.40
N LYS A 174 -21.06 10.10 -33.42
CA LYS A 174 -21.94 10.12 -34.59
C LYS A 174 -23.15 11.00 -34.30
N LYS A 175 -23.92 11.34 -35.31
CA LYS A 175 -25.08 12.24 -35.19
C LYS A 175 -26.09 11.74 -34.13
N SER A 176 -26.42 10.45 -34.16
CA SER A 176 -27.45 9.85 -33.30
C SER A 176 -26.89 9.06 -32.08
N TRP A 177 -25.58 8.85 -32.03
CA TRP A 177 -24.97 8.13 -30.91
C TRP A 177 -23.51 8.52 -30.70
N SER A 178 -23.03 8.29 -29.48
CA SER A 178 -21.63 8.43 -29.15
C SER A 178 -21.19 7.32 -28.17
N MET A 179 -19.91 6.98 -28.19
CA MET A 179 -19.35 5.96 -27.33
C MET A 179 -17.95 6.35 -26.86
N PRO A 180 -17.83 7.15 -25.81
CA PRO A 180 -16.56 7.35 -25.13
C PRO A 180 -16.16 6.07 -24.42
N TYR A 181 -14.85 5.78 -24.44
CA TYR A 181 -14.29 4.60 -23.79
C TYR A 181 -12.92 4.90 -23.16
N ARG A 182 -12.60 4.18 -22.11
CA ARG A 182 -11.28 4.12 -21.50
C ARG A 182 -11.02 2.71 -20.98
N VAL A 183 -9.82 2.20 -21.23
CA VAL A 183 -9.31 0.96 -20.66
C VAL A 183 -7.95 1.27 -20.05
N SER A 184 -7.67 0.72 -18.88
CA SER A 184 -6.37 0.87 -18.21
C SER A 184 -5.90 -0.44 -17.59
N VAL A 185 -4.60 -0.62 -17.58
CA VAL A 185 -3.93 -1.72 -16.87
C VAL A 185 -2.75 -1.14 -16.11
N GLY A 186 -2.67 -1.48 -14.83
CA GLY A 186 -1.60 -1.04 -13.94
C GLY A 186 -0.89 -2.22 -13.28
N TYR A 187 0.41 -2.07 -13.09
CA TYR A 187 1.24 -2.97 -12.30
C TYR A 187 2.02 -2.17 -11.26
N THR A 188 2.02 -2.62 -10.02
CA THR A 188 2.81 -2.07 -8.93
C THR A 188 3.64 -3.18 -8.32
N GLY A 189 4.96 -3.00 -8.28
CA GLY A 189 5.90 -3.84 -7.56
C GLY A 189 6.60 -2.98 -6.51
N GLN A 190 6.50 -3.34 -5.24
CA GLN A 190 7.15 -2.62 -4.15
C GLN A 190 7.94 -3.61 -3.31
N GLU A 191 9.22 -3.39 -3.20
CA GLU A 191 10.06 -4.05 -2.23
C GLU A 191 10.05 -3.26 -0.92
N GLY A 192 10.04 -3.95 0.22
CA GLY A 192 10.24 -3.32 1.51
C GLY A 192 11.72 -3.21 1.87
N ILE A 193 12.06 -2.25 2.71
CA ILE A 193 13.42 -2.06 3.24
C ILE A 193 13.87 -3.23 4.12
N LEU A 194 12.94 -4.00 4.69
CA LEU A 194 13.25 -5.29 5.32
C LEU A 194 13.34 -6.36 4.24
N LYS A 195 14.43 -7.14 4.24
CA LYS A 195 14.60 -8.30 3.35
C LYS A 195 13.41 -9.26 3.51
N GLY A 196 12.93 -9.85 2.42
CA GLY A 196 11.79 -10.76 2.44
C GLY A 196 10.42 -10.08 2.42
N SER A 197 10.32 -8.75 2.52
CA SER A 197 9.04 -8.04 2.42
C SER A 197 8.79 -7.52 1.00
N ASP A 198 7.69 -7.94 0.39
CA ASP A 198 7.32 -7.60 -0.98
C ASP A 198 5.83 -7.36 -1.13
N TYR A 199 5.46 -6.43 -2.00
CA TYR A 199 4.09 -6.18 -2.40
C TYR A 199 3.98 -6.11 -3.91
N LYS A 200 3.04 -6.85 -4.48
CA LYS A 200 2.74 -6.83 -5.91
C LYS A 200 1.26 -6.62 -6.11
N ARG A 201 0.90 -5.77 -7.07
CA ARG A 201 -0.50 -5.50 -7.41
C ARG A 201 -0.67 -5.35 -8.91
N ILE A 202 -1.71 -5.98 -9.44
CA ILE A 202 -2.19 -5.77 -10.80
C ILE A 202 -3.57 -5.14 -10.70
N THR A 203 -3.81 -4.09 -11.46
CA THR A 203 -5.11 -3.46 -11.60
C THR A 203 -5.53 -3.41 -13.05
N ALA A 204 -6.79 -3.63 -13.33
CA ALA A 204 -7.37 -3.41 -14.65
C ALA A 204 -8.71 -2.68 -14.49
N GLY A 205 -8.98 -1.76 -15.37
CA GLY A 205 -10.22 -0.98 -15.35
C GLY A 205 -10.70 -0.67 -16.76
N PHE A 206 -12.01 -0.60 -16.92
CA PHE A 206 -12.61 -0.09 -18.13
C PHE A 206 -13.83 0.77 -17.83
N ASN A 207 -14.06 1.79 -18.65
CA ASN A 207 -15.23 2.64 -18.65
C ASN A 207 -15.70 2.80 -20.09
N ILE A 208 -16.96 2.46 -20.35
CA ILE A 208 -17.62 2.61 -21.64
C ILE A 208 -18.97 3.29 -21.37
N ASN A 209 -19.18 4.45 -21.97
CA ASN A 209 -20.34 5.29 -21.67
C ASN A 209 -21.12 5.63 -22.95
N PRO A 210 -21.82 4.64 -23.58
CA PRO A 210 -22.57 4.91 -24.78
C PRO A 210 -23.77 5.82 -24.52
N SER A 211 -23.97 6.75 -25.42
CA SER A 211 -25.16 7.61 -25.51
C SER A 211 -25.85 7.34 -26.84
N LEU A 212 -27.04 6.82 -26.77
CA LEU A 212 -27.82 6.29 -27.91
C LEU A 212 -29.13 7.06 -28.08
N LEU A 213 -29.88 6.77 -29.17
CA LEU A 213 -31.18 7.34 -29.45
C LEU A 213 -31.17 8.88 -29.38
N ASP A 214 -30.36 9.53 -30.21
CA ASP A 214 -30.16 10.98 -30.21
C ASP A 214 -29.83 11.56 -28.83
N LYS A 215 -29.06 10.79 -28.04
CA LYS A 215 -28.61 11.11 -26.66
C LYS A 215 -29.70 11.04 -25.59
N HIS A 216 -30.85 10.43 -25.89
CA HIS A 216 -31.89 10.21 -24.89
C HIS A 216 -31.62 9.02 -23.98
N LEU A 217 -30.77 8.06 -24.40
CA LEU A 217 -30.37 6.91 -23.59
C LEU A 217 -28.87 6.97 -23.29
N ASN A 218 -28.53 7.20 -22.03
CA ASN A 218 -27.16 7.19 -21.55
C ASN A 218 -26.93 5.96 -20.68
N ILE A 219 -25.93 5.16 -21.03
CA ILE A 219 -25.56 3.95 -20.30
C ILE A 219 -24.15 4.14 -19.73
N ASN A 220 -23.97 3.76 -18.49
CA ASN A 220 -22.64 3.72 -17.85
C ASN A 220 -22.25 2.27 -17.59
N ILE A 221 -21.21 1.80 -18.23
CA ILE A 221 -20.63 0.47 -18.00
C ILE A 221 -19.22 0.67 -17.50
N ASN A 222 -18.96 0.22 -16.29
CA ASN A 222 -17.62 0.25 -15.73
C ASN A 222 -17.31 -1.09 -15.04
N GLY A 223 -16.06 -1.48 -15.12
CA GLY A 223 -15.56 -2.65 -14.42
C GLY A 223 -14.16 -2.39 -13.91
N LYS A 224 -13.86 -2.95 -12.73
CA LYS A 224 -12.56 -2.84 -12.09
C LYS A 224 -12.15 -4.18 -11.55
N TYR A 225 -10.88 -4.48 -11.73
CA TYR A 225 -10.26 -5.69 -11.21
C TYR A 225 -8.96 -5.31 -10.50
N SER A 226 -8.72 -5.90 -9.34
CA SER A 226 -7.46 -5.77 -8.63
C SER A 226 -7.07 -7.10 -8.02
N TYR A 227 -5.82 -7.46 -8.21
CA TYR A 227 -5.20 -8.60 -7.55
C TYR A 227 -3.93 -8.12 -6.85
N SER A 228 -3.78 -8.43 -5.57
CA SER A 228 -2.60 -8.07 -4.80
C SER A 228 -2.05 -9.26 -4.03
N LYS A 229 -0.73 -9.31 -3.94
CA LYS A 229 0.00 -10.28 -3.12
C LYS A 229 0.97 -9.52 -2.22
N THR A 230 0.88 -9.76 -0.93
CA THR A 230 1.78 -9.20 0.09
C THR A 230 2.57 -10.34 0.72
N VAL A 231 3.87 -10.16 0.83
CA VAL A 231 4.75 -11.02 1.63
C VAL A 231 5.25 -10.13 2.77
N PRO A 232 4.79 -10.33 4.01
CA PRO A 232 5.29 -9.58 5.16
C PRO A 232 6.71 -10.04 5.47
N GLY A 233 7.58 -9.09 5.84
CA GLY A 233 8.95 -9.42 6.26
C GLY A 233 8.96 -10.20 7.57
N GLY A 234 9.84 -11.20 7.67
CA GLY A 234 10.06 -11.97 8.91
C GLY A 234 9.07 -13.10 9.15
N THR A 235 8.46 -13.65 8.09
CA THR A 235 7.52 -14.81 8.17
C THR A 235 8.12 -16.09 7.59
N ASP A 236 9.43 -16.28 7.67
CA ASP A 236 10.07 -17.57 7.35
C ASP A 236 10.19 -18.45 8.60
#